data_d99be4c41f24ecd6ec30016b3ff91a96
#
_entry.id   d99be4c41f24ecd6ec30016b3ff91a96
#
_cell.length_a   1.000
_cell.length_b   1.000
_cell.length_c   1.000
_cell.angle_alpha   90.00
_cell.angle_beta   90.00
_cell.angle_gamma   90.00
#
_symmetry.space_group_name_H-M   'P 1'
#
loop_
_entity.id
_entity.type
_entity.pdbx_description
1 polymer ?
#
loop_
_entity_poly.entity_id
_entity_poly.type
_entity_poly.pdbx_seq_one_letter_code
_entity_poly.pdbx_strand_id
1 'polypeptide(L)'
;MFQIDFSARTPIYEQLYTSVIKLASAGVIKPGDKLPPVRTVAAELGINPNTAAKAYRELENDGYIFSSVGRGSYLTDKLSESSAQKLLVIDEFKKACNNAYTFGADKQELLEILEETYKQ
;
A
#
# COMPACT_ATOMS: atom_id res chain seq x y z
N MET A 1 -11.34 -6.27 -8.53
CA MET A 1 -11.01 -5.38 -7.39
C MET A 1 -9.56 -4.95 -7.40
N PHE A 2 -8.61 -5.89 -7.40
CA PHE A 2 -7.18 -5.56 -7.47
C PHE A 2 -6.70 -5.54 -8.90
N GLN A 3 -5.76 -4.62 -9.20
CA GLN A 3 -5.14 -4.50 -10.52
C GLN A 3 -3.66 -4.77 -10.41
N ILE A 4 -3.14 -5.62 -11.29
CA ILE A 4 -1.74 -6.02 -11.31
C ILE A 4 -1.17 -5.76 -12.72
N ASP A 5 0.01 -5.16 -12.77
CA ASP A 5 0.76 -4.95 -13.99
C ASP A 5 1.95 -5.90 -14.01
N PHE A 6 1.84 -6.97 -14.81
CA PHE A 6 2.89 -7.99 -14.90
C PHE A 6 4.15 -7.46 -15.60
N SER A 7 4.07 -6.35 -16.32
CA SER A 7 5.22 -5.77 -17.01
C SER A 7 5.99 -4.79 -16.12
N ALA A 8 5.43 -4.38 -14.98
CA ALA A 8 6.08 -3.46 -14.07
C ALA A 8 7.24 -4.14 -13.33
N ARG A 9 8.25 -3.35 -12.95
CA ARG A 9 9.38 -3.85 -12.16
C ARG A 9 9.01 -4.14 -10.71
N THR A 10 7.96 -3.50 -10.21
CA THR A 10 7.48 -3.71 -8.85
C THR A 10 7.00 -5.15 -8.70
N PRO A 11 7.49 -5.90 -7.69
CA PRO A 11 7.03 -7.25 -7.43
C PRO A 11 5.51 -7.33 -7.28
N ILE A 12 4.93 -8.45 -7.71
CA ILE A 12 3.47 -8.64 -7.69
C ILE A 12 2.91 -8.51 -6.27
N TYR A 13 3.58 -9.07 -5.26
CA TYR A 13 3.08 -8.97 -3.89
C TYR A 13 3.02 -7.52 -3.38
N GLU A 14 3.99 -6.67 -3.79
CA GLU A 14 3.97 -5.26 -3.44
C GLU A 14 2.83 -4.51 -4.13
N GLN A 15 2.56 -4.87 -5.38
CA GLN A 15 1.43 -4.28 -6.11
C GLN A 15 0.11 -4.62 -5.44
N LEU A 16 -0.04 -5.86 -4.98
CA LEU A 16 -1.25 -6.29 -4.27
C LEU A 16 -1.37 -5.57 -2.93
N TYR A 17 -0.27 -5.48 -2.18
CA TYR A 17 -0.21 -4.73 -0.93
C TYR A 17 -0.66 -3.27 -1.14
N THR A 18 -0.07 -2.60 -2.12
CA THR A 18 -0.38 -1.20 -2.44
C THR A 18 -1.82 -1.06 -2.93
N SER A 19 -2.35 -2.04 -3.66
CA SER A 19 -3.74 -2.02 -4.13
C SER A 19 -4.73 -1.97 -2.97
N VAL A 20 -4.46 -2.69 -1.88
CA VAL A 20 -5.31 -2.65 -0.69
C VAL A 20 -5.32 -1.24 -0.09
N ILE A 21 -4.15 -0.61 0.04
CA ILE A 21 -4.04 0.74 0.57
C ILE A 21 -4.76 1.75 -0.35
N LYS A 22 -4.63 1.61 -1.66
CA LYS A 22 -5.31 2.48 -2.63
C LYS A 22 -6.83 2.36 -2.53
N LEU A 23 -7.35 1.14 -2.38
CA LEU A 23 -8.79 0.93 -2.22
C LEU A 23 -9.29 1.56 -0.92
N ALA A 24 -8.53 1.44 0.17
CA ALA A 24 -8.86 2.09 1.42
C ALA A 24 -8.83 3.61 1.28
N SER A 25 -7.83 4.17 0.60
CA SER A 25 -7.70 5.60 0.40
C SER A 25 -8.82 6.20 -0.44
N ALA A 26 -9.42 5.39 -1.30
CA ALA A 26 -10.56 5.79 -2.14
C ALA A 26 -11.92 5.53 -1.46
N GLY A 27 -11.91 4.96 -0.25
CA GLY A 27 -13.13 4.65 0.48
C GLY A 27 -13.88 3.44 -0.07
N VAL A 28 -13.27 2.66 -0.98
CA VAL A 28 -13.89 1.45 -1.55
C VAL A 28 -14.00 0.34 -0.51
N ILE A 29 -12.95 0.22 0.32
CA ILE A 29 -12.95 -0.69 1.47
C ILE A 29 -12.75 0.15 2.72
N LYS A 30 -13.35 -0.28 3.82
CA LYS A 30 -13.37 0.46 5.09
C LYS A 30 -12.98 -0.45 6.25
N PRO A 31 -12.53 0.13 7.38
CA PRO A 31 -12.27 -0.68 8.59
C PRO A 31 -13.46 -1.57 8.91
N GLY A 32 -13.17 -2.83 9.21
CA GLY A 32 -14.19 -3.86 9.46
C GLY A 32 -14.62 -4.64 8.23
N ASP A 33 -14.31 -4.18 7.03
CA ASP A 33 -14.66 -4.89 5.82
C ASP A 33 -13.80 -6.15 5.65
N LYS A 34 -14.42 -7.20 5.16
CA LYS A 34 -13.76 -8.46 4.86
C LYS A 34 -13.08 -8.37 3.51
N LEU A 35 -11.81 -8.78 3.46
CA LEU A 35 -11.09 -8.88 2.20
C LEU A 35 -11.38 -10.22 1.52
N PRO A 36 -11.25 -10.28 0.17
CA PRO A 36 -11.37 -11.55 -0.53
C PRO A 36 -10.35 -12.57 0.00
N PRO A 37 -10.71 -13.85 0.06
CA PRO A 37 -9.75 -14.90 0.45
C PRO A 37 -8.54 -14.93 -0.48
N VAL A 38 -7.37 -15.27 0.07
CA VAL A 38 -6.12 -15.35 -0.71
C VAL A 38 -6.27 -16.21 -1.96
N ARG A 39 -6.93 -17.37 -1.85
CA ARG A 39 -7.13 -18.26 -2.99
C ARG A 39 -7.97 -17.62 -4.09
N THR A 40 -9.01 -16.91 -3.71
CA THR A 40 -9.88 -16.21 -4.67
C THR A 40 -9.10 -15.13 -5.41
N VAL A 41 -8.32 -14.33 -4.68
CA VAL A 41 -7.49 -13.28 -5.29
C VAL A 41 -6.48 -13.88 -6.25
N ALA A 42 -5.79 -14.93 -5.84
CA ALA A 42 -4.78 -15.59 -6.66
C ALA A 42 -5.40 -16.15 -7.95
N ALA A 43 -6.55 -16.78 -7.86
CA ALA A 43 -7.24 -17.35 -9.01
C ALA A 43 -7.73 -16.25 -9.97
N GLU A 44 -8.31 -15.19 -9.46
CA GLU A 44 -8.83 -14.08 -10.29
C GLU A 44 -7.71 -13.33 -11.00
N LEU A 45 -6.57 -13.15 -10.35
CA LEU A 45 -5.43 -12.41 -10.90
C LEU A 45 -4.48 -13.30 -11.70
N GLY A 46 -4.63 -14.61 -11.63
CA GLY A 46 -3.73 -15.54 -12.30
C GLY A 46 -2.33 -15.54 -11.70
N ILE A 47 -2.22 -15.37 -10.38
CA ILE A 47 -0.93 -15.34 -9.68
C ILE A 47 -0.80 -16.53 -8.72
N ASN A 48 0.44 -16.76 -8.28
CA ASN A 48 0.72 -17.82 -7.32
C ASN A 48 0.04 -17.50 -5.97
N PRO A 49 -0.69 -18.45 -5.37
CA PRO A 49 -1.30 -18.24 -4.05
C PRO A 49 -0.29 -17.82 -2.97
N ASN A 50 0.95 -18.28 -3.05
CA ASN A 50 2.00 -17.89 -2.10
C ASN A 50 2.34 -16.39 -2.23
N THR A 51 2.28 -15.84 -3.43
CA THR A 51 2.50 -14.41 -3.69
C THR A 51 1.38 -13.58 -3.06
N ALA A 52 0.13 -14.00 -3.24
CA ALA A 52 -1.00 -13.32 -2.62
C ALA A 52 -0.95 -13.45 -1.09
N ALA A 53 -0.59 -14.63 -0.58
CA ALA A 53 -0.44 -14.85 0.86
C ALA A 53 0.65 -13.96 1.46
N LYS A 54 1.75 -13.73 0.73
CA LYS A 54 2.82 -12.85 1.19
C LYS A 54 2.33 -11.41 1.37
N ALA A 55 1.55 -10.91 0.42
CA ALA A 55 0.98 -9.57 0.52
C ALA A 55 0.06 -9.43 1.75
N TYR A 56 -0.81 -10.40 1.96
CA TYR A 56 -1.71 -10.42 3.12
C TYR A 56 -0.94 -10.51 4.43
N ARG A 57 0.10 -11.33 4.48
CA ARG A 57 0.93 -11.47 5.67
C ARG A 57 1.64 -10.17 6.02
N GLU A 58 2.14 -9.45 5.02
CA GLU A 58 2.79 -8.16 5.25
C GLU A 58 1.79 -7.10 5.70
N LEU A 59 0.59 -7.07 5.13
CA LEU A 59 -0.47 -6.18 5.59
C LEU A 59 -0.82 -6.47 7.05
N GLU A 60 -0.88 -7.74 7.43
CA GLU A 60 -1.15 -8.13 8.81
C GLU A 60 -0.02 -7.74 9.75
N ASN A 61 1.23 -7.98 9.34
CA ASN A 61 2.41 -7.59 10.13
C ASN A 61 2.44 -6.07 10.39
N ASP A 62 2.00 -5.29 9.43
CA ASP A 62 1.93 -3.83 9.55
C ASP A 62 0.67 -3.35 10.29
N GLY A 63 -0.21 -4.26 10.64
CA GLY A 63 -1.42 -3.95 11.41
C GLY A 63 -2.59 -3.42 10.59
N TYR A 64 -2.54 -3.51 9.27
CA TYR A 64 -3.61 -3.00 8.40
C TYR A 64 -4.76 -3.97 8.21
N ILE A 65 -4.50 -5.25 8.37
CA ILE A 65 -5.53 -6.28 8.38
C ILE A 65 -5.30 -7.21 9.57
N PHE A 66 -6.35 -7.94 9.96
CA PHE A 66 -6.22 -9.05 10.89
C PHE A 66 -6.94 -10.25 10.32
N SER A 67 -6.41 -11.44 10.63
CA SER A 67 -7.00 -12.70 10.19
C SER A 67 -7.60 -13.43 11.37
N SER A 68 -8.79 -13.98 11.17
CA SER A 68 -9.47 -14.78 12.14
C SER A 68 -9.65 -16.18 11.56
N VAL A 69 -9.20 -17.19 12.31
CA VAL A 69 -9.28 -18.59 11.85
C VAL A 69 -10.72 -18.97 11.50
N GLY A 70 -10.92 -19.46 10.27
CA GLY A 70 -12.22 -19.86 9.78
C GLY A 70 -13.14 -18.72 9.35
N ARG A 71 -12.75 -17.45 9.53
CA ARG A 71 -13.58 -16.30 9.19
C ARG A 71 -13.00 -15.41 8.09
N GLY A 72 -11.67 -15.37 7.94
CA GLY A 72 -10.99 -14.60 6.90
C GLY A 72 -10.21 -13.41 7.42
N SER A 73 -9.90 -12.49 6.52
CA SER A 73 -9.10 -11.30 6.81
C SER A 73 -9.96 -10.04 6.72
N TYR A 74 -9.73 -9.12 7.64
CA TYR A 74 -10.54 -7.91 7.80
C TYR A 74 -9.64 -6.68 7.90
N LEU A 75 -10.10 -5.57 7.33
CA LEU A 75 -9.40 -4.29 7.43
C LEU A 75 -9.50 -3.77 8.87
N THR A 76 -8.38 -3.24 9.39
CA THR A 76 -8.34 -2.65 10.74
C THR A 76 -8.57 -1.14 10.69
N ASP A 77 -8.80 -0.53 11.87
CA ASP A 77 -8.93 0.92 12.01
C ASP A 77 -7.65 1.68 11.64
N LYS A 78 -6.51 0.99 11.65
CA LYS A 78 -5.23 1.60 11.28
C LYS A 78 -5.18 2.00 9.80
N LEU A 79 -6.02 1.40 8.97
CA LEU A 79 -6.11 1.72 7.54
C LEU A 79 -7.46 2.36 7.22
N SER A 80 -7.76 3.47 7.89
CA SER A 80 -8.89 4.34 7.55
C SER A 80 -8.61 5.06 6.23
N GLU A 81 -9.63 5.69 5.66
CA GLU A 81 -9.47 6.44 4.40
C GLU A 81 -8.38 7.51 4.51
N SER A 82 -8.41 8.33 5.56
CA SER A 82 -7.41 9.38 5.75
C SER A 82 -6.02 8.83 6.04
N SER A 83 -5.91 7.76 6.82
CA SER A 83 -4.62 7.12 7.10
C SER A 83 -4.03 6.52 5.84
N ALA A 84 -4.86 5.90 5.00
CA ALA A 84 -4.42 5.33 3.73
C ALA A 84 -3.93 6.41 2.77
N GLN A 85 -4.63 7.55 2.68
CA GLN A 85 -4.21 8.69 1.87
C GLN A 85 -2.85 9.21 2.31
N LYS A 86 -2.64 9.35 3.62
CA LYS A 86 -1.37 9.79 4.18
C LYS A 86 -0.24 8.82 3.84
N LEU A 87 -0.48 7.52 3.97
CA LEU A 87 0.52 6.50 3.63
C LEU A 87 0.96 6.60 2.18
N LEU A 88 0.03 6.80 1.25
CA LEU A 88 0.36 6.92 -0.17
C LEU A 88 1.19 8.18 -0.44
N VAL A 89 0.86 9.30 0.19
CA VAL A 89 1.60 10.55 0.01
C VAL A 89 3.03 10.42 0.56
N ILE A 90 3.19 9.81 1.73
CA ILE A 90 4.53 9.58 2.30
C ILE A 90 5.35 8.67 1.39
N ASP A 91 4.75 7.63 0.82
CA ASP A 91 5.45 6.75 -0.11
C ASP A 91 5.90 7.50 -1.37
N GLU A 92 5.05 8.34 -1.94
CA GLU A 92 5.40 9.19 -3.09
C GLU A 92 6.53 10.14 -2.74
N PHE A 93 6.49 10.73 -1.55
CA PHE A 93 7.54 11.63 -1.08
C PHE A 93 8.89 10.91 -0.96
N LYS A 94 8.90 9.70 -0.41
CA LYS A 94 10.13 8.91 -0.32
C LYS A 94 10.71 8.62 -1.70
N LYS A 95 9.87 8.28 -2.66
CA LYS A 95 10.30 8.03 -4.04
C LYS A 95 10.88 9.30 -4.68
N ALA A 96 10.22 10.44 -4.46
CA ALA A 96 10.71 11.72 -4.96
C ALA A 96 12.06 12.08 -4.34
N CYS A 97 12.26 11.81 -3.05
CA CYS A 97 13.54 12.04 -2.39
C CYS A 97 14.66 11.17 -2.99
N ASN A 98 14.37 9.90 -3.27
CA ASN A 98 15.33 9.02 -3.92
C ASN A 98 15.69 9.50 -5.32
N ASN A 99 14.71 9.93 -6.09
CA ASN A 99 14.95 10.49 -7.43
C ASN A 99 15.76 11.78 -7.34
N ALA A 100 15.46 12.65 -6.40
CA ALA A 100 16.21 13.89 -6.19
C ALA A 100 17.68 13.59 -5.87
N TYR A 101 17.93 12.61 -5.01
CA TYR A 101 19.29 12.15 -4.71
C TYR A 101 20.00 11.67 -5.96
N THR A 102 19.33 10.82 -6.76
CA THR A 102 19.91 10.25 -7.98
C THR A 102 20.27 11.32 -9.00
N PHE A 103 19.47 12.37 -9.12
CA PHE A 103 19.70 13.45 -10.08
C PHE A 103 20.50 14.61 -9.51
N GLY A 104 21.09 14.44 -8.32
CA GLY A 104 22.06 15.38 -7.76
C GLY A 104 21.46 16.59 -7.05
N ALA A 105 20.21 16.54 -6.63
CA ALA A 105 19.64 17.61 -5.82
C ALA A 105 20.33 17.60 -4.44
N ASP A 106 20.68 18.80 -3.96
CA ASP A 106 21.33 18.96 -2.69
C ASP A 106 20.33 18.81 -1.54
N LYS A 107 20.78 18.17 -0.45
CA LYS A 107 19.96 17.97 0.74
C LYS A 107 19.41 19.28 1.29
N GLN A 108 20.24 20.34 1.30
CA GLN A 108 19.83 21.63 1.83
C GLN A 108 18.70 22.23 0.98
N GLU A 109 18.76 22.08 -0.33
CA GLU A 109 17.70 22.52 -1.25
C GLU A 109 16.38 21.85 -0.91
N LEU A 110 16.40 20.54 -0.67
CA LEU A 110 15.20 19.77 -0.31
C LEU A 110 14.62 20.19 1.04
N LEU A 111 15.49 20.44 2.03
CA LEU A 111 15.07 20.91 3.34
C LEU A 111 14.42 22.30 3.26
N GLU A 112 14.95 23.20 2.44
CA GLU A 112 14.38 24.52 2.23
C GLU A 112 12.99 24.46 1.60
N ILE A 113 12.79 23.56 0.63
CA ILE A 113 11.47 23.32 0.04
C ILE A 113 10.48 22.85 1.09
N LEU A 114 10.91 21.91 1.92
CA LEU A 114 10.08 21.35 2.99
C LEU A 114 9.67 22.43 3.99
N GLU A 115 10.64 23.23 4.46
CA GLU A 115 10.37 24.30 5.40
C GLU A 115 9.43 25.34 4.82
N GLU A 116 9.64 25.74 3.57
CA GLU A 116 8.77 26.71 2.89
C GLU A 116 7.33 26.17 2.79
N THR A 117 7.17 24.90 2.47
CA THR A 117 5.86 24.26 2.38
C THR A 117 5.11 24.34 3.71
N TYR A 118 5.81 24.17 4.83
CA TYR A 118 5.19 24.16 6.16
C TYR A 118 4.95 25.56 6.76
N LYS A 119 5.29 26.60 6.04
CA LYS A 119 4.96 27.98 6.45
C LYS A 119 3.52 28.40 6.11
N GLN A 120 2.75 27.54 5.49
CA GLN A 120 1.37 27.82 5.10
C GLN A 120 0.47 28.12 6.30
#